data_d6a5ee92cc021a4ed458cb38c2e6ee33
#
_entry.id   d6a5ee92cc021a4ed458cb38c2e6ee33
#
_cell.length_a   1.000
_cell.length_b   1.000
_cell.length_c   1.000
_cell.angle_alpha   90.00
_cell.angle_beta   90.00
_cell.angle_gamma   90.00
#
_symmetry.space_group_name_H-M   'P 1'
#
loop_
_entity.id
_entity.type
_entity.pdbx_description
1 polymer ?
#
loop_
_entity_poly.entity_id
_entity_poly.type
_entity_poly.pdbx_seq_one_letter_code
_entity_poly.pdbx_strand_id
1 'polypeptide(L)'
;MPALRQATIGLIAFALFLAAGVARASLPVELEVATDAGAPPGTMQEWGRVLAEMDLARLRLRGRGAADEPSLKTTGEGDSRRYLVLGIINRRGELLLPDGRFTQGDAAKLKKHFAQLPEAVEEAAIERGRFGLTLPGFEALFNDFSAPVPSSTKGKPLAEVVAVASRGLKTPLEIDAAAHAAINAAPPLDAELEGMSRGTALALAFRLAGLAMVPSEPRGQPVSLRVVAEGKQVQGWPVGWQPAEVGRVVAPAMYRFTVIEIEGYTLARALTALEPHMTVPFLFDQRVLAARKIYPATINVKLPKGKIYIRRAVEKILSQGRLSGELRVDEADRLFYWITQFGDDSPRAMK
;
A
#
# COMPACT_ATOMS: atom_id res chain seq x y z
N MET A 1 53.51 -33.40 66.14
CA MET A 1 54.54 -34.01 65.31
C MET A 1 54.09 -35.44 64.90
N PRO A 2 54.08 -35.89 63.69
CA PRO A 2 54.89 -35.59 62.48
C PRO A 2 54.13 -35.40 61.18
N ALA A 3 54.80 -34.68 60.36
CA ALA A 3 55.25 -34.89 58.95
C ALA A 3 54.25 -35.33 57.86
N LEU A 4 53.90 -34.39 57.04
CA LEU A 4 53.30 -34.52 55.71
C LEU A 4 54.27 -35.16 54.72
N ARG A 5 53.77 -36.06 53.92
CA ARG A 5 54.34 -36.41 52.61
C ARG A 5 53.43 -35.97 51.48
N GLN A 6 53.94 -35.09 50.68
CA GLN A 6 53.34 -34.63 49.42
C GLN A 6 53.49 -35.71 48.34
N ALA A 7 52.36 -36.02 47.71
CA ALA A 7 52.36 -36.82 46.46
C ALA A 7 51.85 -35.89 45.33
N THR A 8 52.75 -35.55 44.42
CA THR A 8 52.50 -34.78 43.21
C THR A 8 51.94 -35.71 42.15
N ILE A 9 50.66 -35.55 41.79
CA ILE A 9 50.06 -36.21 40.64
C ILE A 9 50.00 -35.24 39.50
N GLY A 10 50.81 -35.49 38.45
CA GLY A 10 50.83 -34.72 37.23
C GLY A 10 49.55 -34.99 36.41
N LEU A 11 48.79 -33.96 36.19
CA LEU A 11 47.63 -33.94 35.30
C LEU A 11 48.07 -33.59 33.88
N ILE A 12 48.18 -34.56 32.99
CA ILE A 12 48.38 -34.36 31.55
C ILE A 12 47.05 -33.92 30.98
N ALA A 13 46.88 -32.65 30.71
CA ALA A 13 45.75 -32.09 29.98
C ALA A 13 45.89 -32.42 28.49
N PHE A 14 45.12 -33.38 28.02
CA PHE A 14 44.98 -33.68 26.59
C PHE A 14 44.00 -32.68 25.98
N ALA A 15 44.53 -31.61 25.38
CA ALA A 15 43.75 -30.65 24.65
C ALA A 15 43.25 -31.29 23.33
N LEU A 16 42.02 -31.78 23.31
CA LEU A 16 41.31 -32.11 22.10
C LEU A 16 40.92 -30.82 21.41
N PHE A 17 41.66 -30.42 20.38
CA PHE A 17 41.23 -29.44 19.40
C PHE A 17 40.08 -30.06 18.60
N LEU A 18 38.84 -29.79 19.00
CA LEU A 18 37.69 -29.95 18.14
C LEU A 18 37.82 -28.88 17.04
N ALA A 19 38.36 -29.24 15.89
CA ALA A 19 38.18 -28.49 14.66
C ALA A 19 36.69 -28.55 14.31
N ALA A 20 35.91 -27.62 14.84
CA ALA A 20 34.54 -27.34 14.35
C ALA A 20 34.70 -26.87 12.89
N GLY A 21 34.65 -27.85 11.98
CA GLY A 21 34.47 -27.53 10.56
C GLY A 21 33.20 -26.68 10.46
N VAL A 22 33.39 -25.40 10.12
CA VAL A 22 32.28 -24.53 9.75
C VAL A 22 31.64 -25.18 8.51
N ALA A 23 30.59 -25.96 8.73
CA ALA A 23 29.76 -26.46 7.66
C ALA A 23 29.23 -25.21 6.92
N ARG A 24 29.82 -24.91 5.77
CA ARG A 24 29.27 -23.91 4.87
C ARG A 24 27.85 -24.35 4.56
N ALA A 25 26.88 -23.63 5.07
CA ALA A 25 25.48 -23.87 4.74
C ALA A 25 25.35 -23.65 3.22
N SER A 26 25.12 -24.75 2.49
CA SER A 26 24.78 -24.67 1.08
C SER A 26 23.44 -23.94 0.93
N LEU A 27 23.34 -23.12 -0.12
CA LEU A 27 22.08 -22.47 -0.44
C LEU A 27 21.00 -23.56 -0.65
N PRO A 28 19.75 -23.36 -0.17
CA PRO A 28 18.67 -24.33 -0.35
C PRO A 28 18.15 -24.39 -1.80
N VAL A 29 19.04 -24.21 -2.79
CA VAL A 29 18.75 -24.15 -4.22
C VAL A 29 19.30 -25.41 -4.90
N GLU A 30 18.42 -26.12 -5.58
CA GLU A 30 18.76 -27.22 -6.48
C GLU A 30 18.62 -26.71 -7.92
N LEU A 31 19.72 -26.69 -8.65
CA LEU A 31 19.76 -26.19 -10.01
C LEU A 31 19.90 -27.36 -10.99
N GLU A 32 18.93 -27.47 -11.89
CA GLU A 32 19.01 -28.33 -13.05
C GLU A 32 19.19 -27.46 -14.30
N VAL A 33 20.22 -27.73 -15.11
CA VAL A 33 20.48 -26.97 -16.33
C VAL A 33 20.37 -27.89 -17.52
N ALA A 34 19.47 -27.57 -18.43
CA ALA A 34 19.24 -28.25 -19.66
C ALA A 34 19.95 -27.49 -20.83
N THR A 35 20.79 -28.16 -21.60
CA THR A 35 21.55 -27.53 -22.67
C THR A 35 20.90 -27.82 -24.02
N ASP A 36 20.61 -26.77 -24.80
CA ASP A 36 20.10 -26.88 -26.17
C ASP A 36 21.12 -27.61 -27.06
N ALA A 37 20.65 -28.52 -27.94
CA ALA A 37 21.49 -29.30 -28.83
C ALA A 37 22.31 -28.43 -29.79
N GLY A 38 21.88 -27.19 -30.05
CA GLY A 38 22.60 -26.22 -30.88
C GLY A 38 23.53 -25.27 -30.09
N ALA A 39 23.77 -25.52 -28.81
CA ALA A 39 24.72 -24.71 -28.01
C ALA A 39 26.16 -24.94 -28.50
N PRO A 40 27.07 -23.94 -28.36
CA PRO A 40 28.45 -24.09 -28.77
C PRO A 40 29.16 -25.28 -28.07
N PRO A 41 30.06 -25.99 -28.72
CA PRO A 41 30.84 -27.07 -28.10
C PRO A 41 31.58 -26.57 -26.84
N GLY A 42 31.58 -27.39 -25.77
CA GLY A 42 32.25 -27.04 -24.51
C GLY A 42 31.41 -26.18 -23.54
N THR A 43 30.35 -25.53 -23.99
CA THR A 43 29.52 -24.62 -23.15
C THR A 43 29.01 -25.30 -21.88
N MET A 44 28.58 -26.55 -21.96
CA MET A 44 28.12 -27.31 -20.78
C MET A 44 29.21 -27.47 -19.74
N GLN A 45 30.44 -27.74 -20.16
CA GLN A 45 31.59 -27.93 -19.27
C GLN A 45 32.02 -26.61 -18.62
N GLU A 46 32.01 -25.52 -19.40
CA GLU A 46 32.32 -24.17 -18.90
C GLU A 46 31.29 -23.71 -17.88
N TRP A 47 30.01 -23.86 -18.16
CA TRP A 47 28.94 -23.60 -17.20
C TRP A 47 29.04 -24.51 -15.98
N GLY A 48 29.40 -25.78 -16.13
CA GLY A 48 29.65 -26.71 -15.03
C GLY A 48 30.70 -26.19 -14.05
N ARG A 49 31.81 -25.60 -14.55
CA ARG A 49 32.84 -24.97 -13.67
C ARG A 49 32.30 -23.73 -12.97
N VAL A 50 31.66 -22.83 -13.68
CA VAL A 50 31.09 -21.60 -13.10
C VAL A 50 30.05 -21.92 -12.02
N LEU A 51 29.15 -22.87 -12.28
CA LEU A 51 28.07 -23.24 -11.35
C LEU A 51 28.56 -24.06 -10.15
N ALA A 52 29.66 -24.81 -10.28
CA ALA A 52 30.25 -25.55 -9.16
C ALA A 52 30.78 -24.64 -8.04
N GLU A 53 31.04 -23.36 -8.33
CA GLU A 53 31.51 -22.37 -7.33
C GLU A 53 30.35 -21.67 -6.58
N MET A 54 29.08 -22.04 -6.83
CA MET A 54 27.91 -21.32 -6.36
C MET A 54 27.28 -21.81 -5.06
N ASP A 55 27.96 -22.70 -4.34
CA ASP A 55 27.47 -23.27 -3.06
C ASP A 55 26.02 -23.80 -3.09
N LEU A 56 25.56 -24.33 -4.23
CA LEU A 56 24.20 -24.88 -4.42
C LEU A 56 24.04 -26.22 -3.68
N ALA A 57 22.84 -26.50 -3.20
CA ALA A 57 22.52 -27.80 -2.57
C ALA A 57 22.68 -28.96 -3.56
N ARG A 58 22.33 -28.74 -4.83
CA ARG A 58 22.46 -29.73 -5.89
C ARG A 58 22.63 -29.04 -7.25
N LEU A 59 23.50 -29.57 -8.08
CA LEU A 59 23.67 -29.17 -9.47
C LEU A 59 23.54 -30.39 -10.39
N ARG A 60 22.71 -30.29 -11.41
CA ARG A 60 22.54 -31.30 -12.46
C ARG A 60 22.62 -30.65 -13.83
N LEU A 61 23.45 -31.23 -14.71
CA LEU A 61 23.56 -30.80 -16.10
C LEU A 61 23.06 -31.92 -17.01
N ARG A 62 22.23 -31.59 -18.02
CA ARG A 62 21.72 -32.56 -18.98
C ARG A 62 21.43 -31.92 -20.36
N GLY A 63 21.18 -32.75 -21.34
CA GLY A 63 20.61 -32.28 -22.62
C GLY A 63 19.16 -31.80 -22.44
N ARG A 64 18.75 -30.81 -23.26
CA ARG A 64 17.40 -30.24 -23.25
C ARG A 64 16.38 -31.22 -23.83
N GLY A 65 15.29 -31.48 -23.13
CA GLY A 65 14.09 -32.12 -23.62
C GLY A 65 13.16 -31.16 -24.39
N ALA A 66 12.24 -31.72 -25.19
CA ALA A 66 11.34 -30.90 -26.02
C ALA A 66 10.40 -29.99 -25.23
N ALA A 67 10.04 -30.37 -23.99
CA ALA A 67 9.13 -29.62 -23.11
C ALA A 67 9.84 -28.79 -22.03
N ASP A 68 11.18 -28.70 -22.07
CA ASP A 68 11.91 -27.96 -21.05
C ASP A 68 11.79 -26.45 -21.27
N GLU A 69 11.29 -25.77 -20.25
CA GLU A 69 11.24 -24.32 -20.16
C GLU A 69 11.81 -23.86 -18.82
N PRO A 70 12.47 -22.70 -18.75
CA PRO A 70 12.96 -22.16 -17.48
C PRO A 70 11.82 -22.12 -16.47
N SER A 71 12.03 -22.74 -15.30
CA SER A 71 11.00 -22.82 -14.25
C SER A 71 11.60 -22.80 -12.86
N LEU A 72 10.82 -22.34 -11.90
CA LEU A 72 11.14 -22.34 -10.48
C LEU A 72 9.98 -23.02 -9.73
N LYS A 73 10.32 -24.01 -8.91
CA LYS A 73 9.36 -24.71 -8.07
C LYS A 73 9.89 -24.74 -6.64
N THR A 74 9.00 -24.56 -5.68
CA THR A 74 9.32 -24.69 -4.26
C THR A 74 8.77 -26.01 -3.72
N THR A 75 9.58 -26.72 -2.95
CA THR A 75 9.19 -27.98 -2.28
C THR A 75 9.60 -27.95 -0.81
N GLY A 76 8.89 -28.66 0.04
CA GLY A 76 9.10 -28.66 1.49
C GLY A 76 8.55 -27.42 2.19
N GLU A 77 8.60 -27.42 3.52
CA GLU A 77 8.13 -26.34 4.38
C GLU A 77 9.18 -25.98 5.43
N GLY A 78 9.17 -24.75 5.93
CA GLY A 78 10.11 -24.26 6.94
C GLY A 78 11.57 -24.48 6.54
N ASP A 79 12.38 -25.02 7.45
CA ASP A 79 13.82 -25.26 7.26
C ASP A 79 14.13 -26.35 6.19
N SER A 80 13.15 -27.17 5.84
CA SER A 80 13.29 -28.19 4.78
C SER A 80 12.96 -27.68 3.39
N ARG A 81 12.61 -26.39 3.23
CA ARG A 81 12.26 -25.78 1.94
C ARG A 81 13.43 -25.86 0.97
N ARG A 82 13.15 -26.26 -0.27
CA ARG A 82 14.10 -26.33 -1.39
C ARG A 82 13.52 -25.61 -2.59
N TYR A 83 14.38 -24.93 -3.32
CA TYR A 83 14.05 -24.19 -4.54
C TYR A 83 14.63 -24.93 -5.74
N LEU A 84 13.76 -25.58 -6.49
CA LEU A 84 14.15 -26.32 -7.70
C LEU A 84 14.08 -25.39 -8.90
N VAL A 85 15.23 -25.04 -9.41
CA VAL A 85 15.39 -24.13 -10.58
C VAL A 85 15.75 -24.94 -11.79
N LEU A 86 14.98 -24.85 -12.87
CA LEU A 86 15.36 -25.32 -14.19
C LEU A 86 15.84 -24.16 -15.03
N GLY A 87 17.11 -24.18 -15.38
CA GLY A 87 17.71 -23.23 -16.31
C GLY A 87 17.97 -23.88 -17.67
N ILE A 88 18.04 -23.07 -18.73
CA ILE A 88 18.32 -23.53 -20.09
C ILE A 88 19.52 -22.79 -20.67
N ILE A 89 20.54 -23.52 -21.09
CA ILE A 89 21.60 -22.96 -21.92
C ILE A 89 21.12 -22.93 -23.38
N ASN A 90 20.98 -21.74 -23.92
CA ASN A 90 20.49 -21.51 -25.26
C ASN A 90 21.62 -21.70 -26.32
N ARG A 91 21.28 -21.56 -27.60
CA ARG A 91 22.21 -21.67 -28.73
C ARG A 91 23.32 -20.62 -28.76
N ARG A 92 23.19 -19.55 -27.95
CA ARG A 92 24.22 -18.51 -27.79
C ARG A 92 25.17 -18.80 -26.63
N GLY A 93 24.97 -19.90 -25.89
CA GLY A 93 25.74 -20.24 -24.73
C GLY A 93 25.31 -19.43 -23.44
N GLU A 94 24.17 -18.73 -23.49
CA GLU A 94 23.65 -18.00 -22.36
C GLU A 94 22.76 -18.90 -21.48
N LEU A 95 22.83 -18.76 -20.15
CA LEU A 95 21.95 -19.42 -19.19
C LEU A 95 20.69 -18.58 -19.02
N LEU A 96 19.56 -19.16 -19.37
CA LEU A 96 18.21 -18.58 -19.18
C LEU A 96 17.63 -19.17 -17.89
N LEU A 97 17.29 -18.33 -16.93
CA LEU A 97 16.51 -18.64 -15.74
C LEU A 97 15.11 -18.00 -15.86
N PRO A 98 14.12 -18.37 -15.03
CA PRO A 98 12.75 -17.84 -15.13
C PRO A 98 12.66 -16.31 -15.09
N ASP A 99 13.56 -15.68 -14.37
CA ASP A 99 13.58 -14.24 -14.08
C ASP A 99 14.82 -13.53 -14.63
N GLY A 100 15.67 -14.21 -15.41
CA GLY A 100 16.87 -13.57 -15.94
C GLY A 100 17.64 -14.35 -16.98
N ARG A 101 18.60 -13.65 -17.59
CA ARG A 101 19.55 -14.17 -18.56
C ARG A 101 20.96 -13.84 -18.09
N PHE A 102 21.86 -14.84 -18.16
CA PHE A 102 23.24 -14.71 -17.68
C PHE A 102 24.20 -15.25 -18.72
N THR A 103 25.34 -14.59 -18.81
CA THR A 103 26.52 -15.07 -19.53
C THR A 103 27.53 -15.65 -18.55
N GLN A 104 28.52 -16.39 -19.02
CA GLN A 104 29.59 -16.93 -18.16
C GLN A 104 30.37 -15.82 -17.40
N GLY A 105 30.46 -14.63 -18.01
CA GLY A 105 31.06 -13.45 -17.36
C GLY A 105 30.25 -12.88 -16.21
N ASP A 106 28.98 -13.28 -16.06
CA ASP A 106 28.07 -12.79 -15.00
C ASP A 106 28.11 -13.64 -13.72
N ALA A 107 29.17 -14.44 -13.49
CA ALA A 107 29.25 -15.37 -12.35
C ALA A 107 28.94 -14.70 -11.00
N ALA A 108 29.47 -13.49 -10.75
CA ALA A 108 29.21 -12.75 -9.52
C ALA A 108 27.74 -12.33 -9.36
N LYS A 109 27.10 -11.91 -10.47
CA LYS A 109 25.67 -11.56 -10.49
C LYS A 109 24.81 -12.80 -10.26
N LEU A 110 25.17 -13.91 -10.88
CA LEU A 110 24.46 -15.18 -10.74
C LEU A 110 24.57 -15.73 -9.29
N LYS A 111 25.73 -15.63 -8.67
CA LYS A 111 25.93 -16.00 -7.26
C LYS A 111 25.02 -15.17 -6.35
N LYS A 112 24.99 -13.84 -6.55
CA LYS A 112 24.09 -12.95 -5.81
C LYS A 112 22.62 -13.30 -6.07
N HIS A 113 22.26 -13.59 -7.30
CA HIS A 113 20.91 -14.00 -7.68
C HIS A 113 20.45 -15.26 -6.91
N PHE A 114 21.24 -16.33 -6.90
CA PHE A 114 20.90 -17.54 -6.13
C PHE A 114 20.87 -17.31 -4.61
N ALA A 115 21.74 -16.45 -4.08
CA ALA A 115 21.73 -16.09 -2.67
C ALA A 115 20.43 -15.34 -2.27
N GLN A 116 19.87 -14.55 -3.16
CA GLN A 116 18.64 -13.76 -2.94
C GLN A 116 17.35 -14.52 -3.34
N LEU A 117 17.48 -15.65 -4.06
CA LEU A 117 16.33 -16.39 -4.59
C LEU A 117 15.33 -16.84 -3.49
N PRO A 118 15.76 -17.41 -2.34
CA PRO A 118 14.84 -17.80 -1.29
C PRO A 118 13.96 -16.66 -0.82
N GLU A 119 14.59 -15.54 -0.54
CA GLU A 119 13.89 -14.33 -0.10
C GLU A 119 12.97 -13.76 -1.18
N ALA A 120 13.40 -13.77 -2.45
CA ALA A 120 12.58 -13.28 -3.56
C ALA A 120 11.31 -14.12 -3.77
N VAL A 121 11.41 -15.44 -3.61
CA VAL A 121 10.26 -16.36 -3.72
C VAL A 121 9.31 -16.19 -2.54
N GLU A 122 9.82 -16.04 -1.32
CA GLU A 122 9.00 -15.77 -0.14
C GLU A 122 8.24 -14.46 -0.28
N GLU A 123 8.90 -13.40 -0.73
CA GLU A 123 8.26 -12.12 -0.98
C GLU A 123 7.19 -12.21 -2.07
N ALA A 124 7.45 -12.94 -3.16
CA ALA A 124 6.48 -13.14 -4.23
C ALA A 124 5.25 -13.95 -3.79
N ALA A 125 5.39 -14.77 -2.74
CA ALA A 125 4.30 -15.53 -2.13
C ALA A 125 3.45 -14.69 -1.16
N ILE A 126 3.92 -13.50 -0.75
CA ILE A 126 3.14 -12.60 0.12
C ILE A 126 2.03 -11.97 -0.73
N GLU A 127 0.79 -12.30 -0.41
CA GLU A 127 -0.36 -11.64 -1.00
C GLU A 127 -0.38 -10.16 -0.60
N ARG A 128 -0.29 -9.29 -1.62
CA ARG A 128 -0.43 -7.86 -1.45
C ARG A 128 -1.80 -7.42 -1.96
N GLY A 129 -2.52 -6.73 -1.08
CA GLY A 129 -3.85 -6.21 -1.36
C GLY A 129 -3.82 -4.75 -1.85
N ARG A 130 -4.72 -3.94 -1.30
CA ARG A 130 -4.85 -2.51 -1.64
C ARG A 130 -3.54 -1.78 -1.39
N PHE A 131 -3.20 -0.85 -2.28
CA PHE A 131 -1.97 -0.05 -2.26
C PHE A 131 -0.67 -0.87 -2.31
N GLY A 132 -0.73 -2.16 -2.63
CA GLY A 132 0.43 -3.05 -2.58
C GLY A 132 0.90 -3.37 -1.15
N LEU A 133 0.05 -3.16 -0.15
CA LEU A 133 0.32 -3.51 1.24
C LEU A 133 -0.03 -4.99 1.53
N THR A 134 0.66 -5.58 2.48
CA THR A 134 0.20 -6.82 3.11
C THR A 134 -1.07 -6.58 3.92
N LEU A 135 -1.86 -7.62 4.19
CA LEU A 135 -3.05 -7.48 5.04
C LEU A 135 -2.71 -6.91 6.43
N PRO A 136 -1.70 -7.42 7.17
CA PRO A 136 -1.31 -6.82 8.44
C PRO A 136 -0.83 -5.36 8.32
N GLY A 137 -0.08 -5.03 7.25
CA GLY A 137 0.36 -3.66 6.98
C GLY A 137 -0.81 -2.70 6.74
N PHE A 138 -1.80 -3.14 5.95
CA PHE A 138 -3.02 -2.37 5.72
C PHE A 138 -3.83 -2.16 7.01
N GLU A 139 -4.04 -3.22 7.81
CA GLU A 139 -4.78 -3.12 9.07
C GLU A 139 -4.08 -2.22 10.08
N ALA A 140 -2.76 -2.33 10.22
CA ALA A 140 -1.97 -1.48 11.10
C ALA A 140 -2.09 0.00 10.70
N LEU A 141 -1.99 0.32 9.40
CA LEU A 141 -2.16 1.67 8.89
C LEU A 141 -3.59 2.18 9.09
N PHE A 142 -4.59 1.36 8.79
CA PHE A 142 -6.00 1.71 8.96
C PHE A 142 -6.32 2.04 10.42
N ASN A 143 -5.80 1.25 11.36
CA ASN A 143 -5.93 1.48 12.80
C ASN A 143 -5.20 2.76 13.26
N ASP A 144 -4.00 3.05 12.73
CA ASP A 144 -3.27 4.29 13.03
C ASP A 144 -4.04 5.52 12.56
N PHE A 145 -4.72 5.42 11.42
CA PHE A 145 -5.54 6.47 10.86
C PHE A 145 -6.89 6.67 11.55
N SER A 146 -7.41 5.70 12.28
CA SER A 146 -8.73 5.77 12.94
C SER A 146 -8.80 6.77 14.07
N ALA A 147 -7.67 7.22 14.62
CA ALA A 147 -7.64 8.21 15.69
C ALA A 147 -8.25 9.56 15.23
N PRO A 148 -9.03 10.23 16.08
CA PRO A 148 -9.71 11.46 15.70
C PRO A 148 -8.76 12.66 15.58
N VAL A 149 -9.09 13.60 14.70
CA VAL A 149 -8.51 14.94 14.68
C VAL A 149 -8.93 15.67 15.97
N PRO A 150 -7.97 16.19 16.75
CA PRO A 150 -8.26 16.63 18.14
C PRO A 150 -8.82 18.04 18.25
N SER A 151 -8.88 18.83 17.18
CA SER A 151 -9.29 20.23 17.25
C SER A 151 -9.88 20.72 15.94
N SER A 152 -10.68 21.79 16.01
CA SER A 152 -11.31 22.43 14.86
C SER A 152 -10.32 22.77 13.75
N THR A 153 -10.73 22.57 12.50
CA THR A 153 -9.91 22.78 11.30
C THR A 153 -10.47 23.84 10.36
N LYS A 154 -11.73 24.20 10.51
CA LYS A 154 -12.40 25.15 9.60
C LYS A 154 -11.75 26.53 9.61
N GLY A 155 -11.43 27.04 8.43
CA GLY A 155 -10.80 28.34 8.24
C GLY A 155 -9.29 28.39 8.55
N LYS A 156 -8.68 27.28 8.95
CA LYS A 156 -7.26 27.21 9.25
C LYS A 156 -6.41 27.06 7.99
N PRO A 157 -5.15 27.59 8.01
CA PRO A 157 -4.16 27.31 6.99
C PRO A 157 -3.95 25.79 6.82
N LEU A 158 -3.83 25.33 5.58
CA LEU A 158 -3.73 23.89 5.31
C LEU A 158 -2.54 23.22 6.00
N ALA A 159 -1.41 23.94 6.11
CA ALA A 159 -0.22 23.44 6.82
C ALA A 159 -0.50 23.16 8.31
N GLU A 160 -1.31 24.00 8.98
CA GLU A 160 -1.73 23.79 10.35
C GLU A 160 -2.64 22.55 10.46
N VAL A 161 -3.59 22.40 9.55
CA VAL A 161 -4.49 21.24 9.50
C VAL A 161 -3.68 19.94 9.33
N VAL A 162 -2.72 19.92 8.39
CA VAL A 162 -1.83 18.76 8.18
C VAL A 162 -1.03 18.46 9.45
N ALA A 163 -0.45 19.50 10.09
CA ALA A 163 0.30 19.32 11.33
C ALA A 163 -0.53 18.77 12.50
N VAL A 164 -1.78 19.22 12.62
CA VAL A 164 -2.72 18.74 13.65
C VAL A 164 -3.15 17.30 13.37
N ALA A 165 -3.53 16.99 12.13
CA ALA A 165 -4.01 15.66 11.76
C ALA A 165 -2.90 14.60 11.76
N SER A 166 -1.65 14.97 11.46
CA SER A 166 -0.51 14.05 11.48
C SER A 166 0.10 13.86 12.89
N ARG A 167 -0.26 14.71 13.86
CA ARG A 167 0.30 14.62 15.21
C ARG A 167 -0.06 13.29 15.88
N GLY A 168 0.97 12.51 16.23
CA GLY A 168 0.82 11.22 16.90
C GLY A 168 0.50 10.06 15.94
N LEU A 169 0.65 10.23 14.63
CA LEU A 169 0.77 9.10 13.71
C LEU A 169 2.00 8.28 14.07
N LYS A 170 1.85 6.97 14.09
CA LYS A 170 2.94 6.01 14.27
C LYS A 170 3.64 5.73 12.95
N THR A 171 2.87 5.76 11.86
CA THR A 171 3.36 5.54 10.50
C THR A 171 4.12 6.76 10.00
N PRO A 172 5.37 6.63 9.57
CA PRO A 172 6.15 7.74 9.03
C PRO A 172 5.45 8.40 7.84
N LEU A 173 5.36 9.74 7.85
CA LEU A 173 4.78 10.55 6.78
C LEU A 173 5.88 11.39 6.14
N GLU A 174 6.20 11.09 4.88
CA GLU A 174 7.21 11.76 4.09
C GLU A 174 6.56 12.83 3.20
N ILE A 175 6.92 14.09 3.44
CA ILE A 175 6.46 15.24 2.66
C ILE A 175 7.71 15.93 2.11
N ASP A 176 7.90 15.92 0.80
CA ASP A 176 9.03 16.57 0.16
C ASP A 176 8.86 18.10 0.07
N ALA A 177 9.89 18.81 -0.37
CA ALA A 177 9.87 20.26 -0.48
C ALA A 177 8.79 20.77 -1.45
N ALA A 178 8.51 20.03 -2.52
CA ALA A 178 7.48 20.42 -3.52
C ALA A 178 6.07 20.25 -2.91
N ALA A 179 5.83 19.17 -2.18
CA ALA A 179 4.58 18.95 -1.47
C ALA A 179 4.37 20.00 -0.36
N HIS A 180 5.42 20.33 0.41
CA HIS A 180 5.36 21.43 1.39
C HIS A 180 5.01 22.77 0.75
N ALA A 181 5.61 23.10 -0.40
CA ALA A 181 5.28 24.32 -1.12
C ALA A 181 3.81 24.34 -1.59
N ALA A 182 3.30 23.21 -2.10
CA ALA A 182 1.90 23.08 -2.51
C ALA A 182 0.92 23.22 -1.33
N ILE A 183 1.22 22.63 -0.17
CA ILE A 183 0.42 22.77 1.05
C ILE A 183 0.36 24.23 1.51
N ASN A 184 1.49 24.93 1.50
CA ASN A 184 1.57 26.33 1.92
C ASN A 184 0.87 27.30 0.94
N ALA A 185 0.82 26.95 -0.34
CA ALA A 185 0.13 27.73 -1.37
C ALA A 185 -1.37 27.45 -1.46
N ALA A 186 -1.85 26.39 -0.82
CA ALA A 186 -3.26 26.03 -0.85
C ALA A 186 -4.13 27.01 -0.03
N PRO A 187 -5.40 27.23 -0.42
CA PRO A 187 -6.32 28.04 0.36
C PRO A 187 -6.58 27.41 1.75
N PRO A 188 -7.03 28.20 2.74
CA PRO A 188 -7.51 27.67 4.02
C PRO A 188 -8.60 26.64 3.81
N LEU A 189 -8.64 25.64 4.70
CA LEU A 189 -9.63 24.58 4.66
C LEU A 189 -11.01 25.09 5.09
N ASP A 190 -12.00 25.05 4.21
CA ASP A 190 -13.40 25.42 4.54
C ASP A 190 -14.24 24.18 4.92
N ALA A 191 -13.67 23.32 5.75
CA ALA A 191 -14.36 22.14 6.28
C ALA A 191 -13.99 21.94 7.76
N GLU A 192 -14.97 21.50 8.54
CA GLU A 192 -14.73 21.07 9.92
C GLU A 192 -14.42 19.57 9.92
N LEU A 193 -13.22 19.22 10.40
CA LEU A 193 -12.75 17.84 10.49
C LEU A 193 -12.49 17.38 11.92
N GLU A 194 -12.77 18.24 12.92
CA GLU A 194 -12.66 17.85 14.32
C GLU A 194 -13.49 16.58 14.58
N GLY A 195 -12.87 15.63 15.24
CA GLY A 195 -13.51 14.36 15.52
C GLY A 195 -13.46 13.35 14.37
N MET A 196 -13.23 13.73 13.12
CA MET A 196 -13.03 12.78 12.01
C MET A 196 -11.70 12.05 12.14
N SER A 197 -11.59 10.89 11.50
CA SER A 197 -10.35 10.12 11.46
C SER A 197 -9.22 10.88 10.78
N ARG A 198 -8.00 10.69 11.26
CA ARG A 198 -6.80 11.33 10.71
C ARG A 198 -6.55 10.96 9.25
N GLY A 199 -6.79 9.70 8.87
CA GLY A 199 -6.59 9.23 7.51
C GLY A 199 -7.44 9.98 6.51
N THR A 200 -8.74 10.04 6.74
CA THR A 200 -9.69 10.80 5.93
C THR A 200 -9.38 12.30 5.93
N ALA A 201 -9.04 12.87 7.09
CA ALA A 201 -8.72 14.29 7.21
C ALA A 201 -7.44 14.67 6.43
N LEU A 202 -6.38 13.87 6.54
CA LEU A 202 -5.15 14.06 5.76
C LEU A 202 -5.38 13.88 4.26
N ALA A 203 -6.14 12.85 3.86
CA ALA A 203 -6.48 12.63 2.46
C ALA A 203 -7.22 13.85 1.86
N LEU A 204 -8.18 14.42 2.60
CA LEU A 204 -8.89 15.62 2.18
C LEU A 204 -7.97 16.84 2.12
N ALA A 205 -7.13 17.03 3.13
CA ALA A 205 -6.18 18.14 3.17
C ALA A 205 -5.19 18.07 2.00
N PHE A 206 -4.57 16.93 1.75
CA PHE A 206 -3.66 16.76 0.62
C PHE A 206 -4.36 16.93 -0.73
N ARG A 207 -5.58 16.41 -0.87
CA ARG A 207 -6.39 16.60 -2.09
C ARG A 207 -6.63 18.08 -2.39
N LEU A 208 -6.89 18.91 -1.39
CA LEU A 208 -7.04 20.36 -1.56
C LEU A 208 -5.79 21.00 -2.15
N ALA A 209 -4.60 20.54 -1.76
CA ALA A 209 -3.31 20.99 -2.29
C ALA A 209 -2.94 20.36 -3.65
N GLY A 210 -3.77 19.47 -4.20
CA GLY A 210 -3.43 18.73 -5.41
C GLY A 210 -2.46 17.59 -5.22
N LEU A 211 -2.43 17.04 -4.02
CA LEU A 211 -1.56 15.97 -3.60
C LEU A 211 -2.35 14.72 -3.25
N ALA A 212 -1.69 13.58 -3.26
CA ALA A 212 -2.19 12.30 -2.81
C ALA A 212 -1.23 11.69 -1.79
N MET A 213 -1.78 11.07 -0.76
CA MET A 213 -1.03 10.32 0.24
C MET A 213 -0.99 8.84 -0.18
N VAL A 214 0.19 8.35 -0.51
CA VAL A 214 0.41 7.00 -1.05
C VAL A 214 1.10 6.14 0.00
N PRO A 215 0.45 5.08 0.49
CA PRO A 215 1.09 4.09 1.33
C PRO A 215 2.14 3.29 0.54
N SER A 216 3.20 2.88 1.23
CA SER A 216 4.26 2.04 0.69
C SER A 216 4.78 1.10 1.77
N GLU A 217 4.96 -0.15 1.43
CA GLU A 217 5.52 -1.19 2.30
C GLU A 217 6.71 -1.85 1.58
N PRO A 218 7.90 -1.22 1.61
CA PRO A 218 9.10 -1.80 1.03
C PRO A 218 9.47 -3.09 1.76
N ARG A 219 10.15 -3.99 1.05
CA ARG A 219 10.57 -5.27 1.58
C ARG A 219 11.34 -5.13 2.91
N GLY A 220 10.89 -5.86 3.93
CA GLY A 220 11.53 -5.87 5.26
C GLY A 220 11.49 -4.54 5.99
N GLN A 221 10.67 -3.59 5.54
CA GLN A 221 10.49 -2.30 6.17
C GLN A 221 9.04 -2.11 6.62
N PRO A 222 8.79 -1.32 7.65
CA PRO A 222 7.44 -0.98 8.05
C PRO A 222 6.75 -0.12 6.98
N VAL A 223 5.42 -0.10 7.03
CA VAL A 223 4.61 0.79 6.19
C VAL A 223 5.03 2.25 6.41
N SER A 224 5.17 2.99 5.32
CA SER A 224 5.38 4.43 5.31
C SER A 224 4.40 5.12 4.36
N LEU A 225 4.25 6.43 4.50
CA LEU A 225 3.36 7.26 3.71
C LEU A 225 4.18 8.27 2.93
N ARG A 226 3.96 8.38 1.64
CA ARG A 226 4.58 9.40 0.81
C ARG A 226 3.52 10.32 0.22
N VAL A 227 3.74 11.62 0.33
CA VAL A 227 2.88 12.63 -0.29
C VAL A 227 3.45 13.00 -1.66
N VAL A 228 2.65 12.80 -2.70
CA VAL A 228 3.05 13.02 -4.09
C VAL A 228 2.00 13.86 -4.83
N ALA A 229 2.35 14.44 -5.96
CA ALA A 229 1.38 15.12 -6.80
C ALA A 229 0.28 14.14 -7.27
N GLU A 230 -0.99 14.56 -7.19
CA GLU A 230 -2.11 13.74 -7.66
C GLU A 230 -2.03 13.53 -9.17
N GLY A 231 -2.28 12.32 -9.63
CA GLY A 231 -2.24 11.93 -11.04
C GLY A 231 -3.11 10.71 -11.32
N LYS A 232 -3.46 10.48 -12.60
CA LYS A 232 -4.36 9.38 -13.01
C LYS A 232 -3.86 7.98 -12.61
N GLN A 233 -2.55 7.80 -12.47
CA GLN A 233 -1.94 6.50 -12.11
C GLN A 233 -1.57 6.41 -10.62
N VAL A 234 -1.80 7.48 -9.86
CA VAL A 234 -1.47 7.53 -8.43
C VAL A 234 -2.65 7.01 -7.63
N GLN A 235 -2.47 5.86 -7.01
CA GLN A 235 -3.44 5.28 -6.09
C GLN A 235 -3.17 5.80 -4.67
N GLY A 236 -3.72 6.97 -4.34
CA GLY A 236 -3.63 7.56 -3.00
C GLY A 236 -4.70 7.05 -2.05
N TRP A 237 -4.46 7.27 -0.75
CA TRP A 237 -5.45 7.01 0.30
C TRP A 237 -6.73 7.84 0.03
N PRO A 238 -7.91 7.22 0.07
CA PRO A 238 -9.14 7.90 -0.32
C PRO A 238 -9.65 8.88 0.76
N VAL A 239 -10.46 9.84 0.35
CA VAL A 239 -11.25 10.66 1.28
C VAL A 239 -12.46 9.82 1.72
N GLY A 240 -12.26 9.01 2.75
CA GLY A 240 -13.24 8.06 3.26
C GLY A 240 -13.51 6.87 2.32
N TRP A 241 -14.30 5.95 2.80
CA TRP A 241 -14.58 4.64 2.22
C TRP A 241 -16.06 4.48 1.92
N GLN A 242 -16.39 3.58 1.00
CA GLN A 242 -17.78 3.19 0.83
C GLN A 242 -18.23 2.38 2.05
N PRO A 243 -19.40 2.68 2.64
CA PRO A 243 -19.94 1.87 3.73
C PRO A 243 -20.09 0.41 3.30
N ALA A 244 -19.81 -0.52 4.19
CA ALA A 244 -19.98 -1.96 3.94
C ALA A 244 -21.46 -2.32 3.72
N GLU A 245 -22.34 -1.61 4.41
CA GLU A 245 -23.79 -1.81 4.32
C GLU A 245 -24.47 -0.71 3.49
N VAL A 246 -25.69 -1.01 3.02
CA VAL A 246 -26.49 -0.07 2.22
C VAL A 246 -26.86 1.17 3.04
N GLY A 247 -26.90 2.34 2.41
CA GLY A 247 -27.13 3.61 3.06
C GLY A 247 -28.39 3.70 3.93
N ARG A 248 -29.44 2.90 3.63
CA ARG A 248 -30.68 2.83 4.44
C ARG A 248 -30.42 2.24 5.84
N VAL A 249 -29.45 1.34 5.96
CA VAL A 249 -29.08 0.72 7.24
C VAL A 249 -28.19 1.67 8.05
N VAL A 250 -27.14 2.21 7.44
CA VAL A 250 -26.15 3.03 8.15
C VAL A 250 -26.61 4.47 8.41
N ALA A 251 -27.49 5.03 7.55
CA ALA A 251 -28.03 6.39 7.67
C ALA A 251 -29.54 6.44 7.49
N PRO A 252 -30.34 5.78 8.36
CA PRO A 252 -31.79 5.67 8.18
C PRO A 252 -32.52 7.00 8.18
N ALA A 253 -31.98 8.02 8.84
CA ALA A 253 -32.53 9.37 8.84
C ALA A 253 -32.67 9.97 7.44
N MET A 254 -31.72 9.70 6.54
CA MET A 254 -31.74 10.17 5.15
C MET A 254 -32.88 9.59 4.31
N TYR A 255 -33.46 8.49 4.75
CA TYR A 255 -34.54 7.77 4.06
C TYR A 255 -35.91 8.00 4.69
N ARG A 256 -36.01 8.96 5.63
CA ARG A 256 -37.30 9.38 6.18
C ARG A 256 -38.00 10.31 5.20
N PHE A 257 -39.29 10.08 5.03
CA PHE A 257 -40.15 11.01 4.32
C PHE A 257 -40.42 12.25 5.15
N THR A 258 -40.19 13.43 4.58
CA THR A 258 -40.58 14.69 5.20
C THR A 258 -41.17 15.63 4.14
N VAL A 259 -41.91 16.62 4.57
CA VAL A 259 -42.37 17.68 3.66
C VAL A 259 -41.30 18.75 3.57
N ILE A 260 -40.74 18.92 2.40
CA ILE A 260 -39.69 19.90 2.15
C ILE A 260 -40.16 20.87 1.10
N GLU A 261 -39.85 22.13 1.33
CA GLU A 261 -40.00 23.24 0.38
C GLU A 261 -38.75 24.09 0.46
N ILE A 262 -38.12 24.35 -0.67
CA ILE A 262 -36.94 25.21 -0.76
C ILE A 262 -37.19 26.24 -1.85
N GLU A 263 -37.31 27.49 -1.46
CA GLU A 263 -37.48 28.62 -2.36
C GLU A 263 -36.72 29.83 -1.83
N GLY A 264 -35.97 30.52 -2.71
CA GLY A 264 -35.17 31.66 -2.32
C GLY A 264 -33.90 31.34 -1.52
N TYR A 265 -33.46 30.09 -1.52
CA TYR A 265 -32.21 29.67 -0.86
C TYR A 265 -31.10 29.48 -1.88
N THR A 266 -29.86 29.80 -1.48
CA THR A 266 -28.68 29.31 -2.17
C THR A 266 -28.44 27.85 -1.86
N LEU A 267 -27.69 27.14 -2.70
CA LEU A 267 -27.33 25.72 -2.47
C LEU A 267 -26.67 25.52 -1.09
N ALA A 268 -25.74 26.38 -0.71
CA ALA A 268 -25.09 26.32 0.60
C ALA A 268 -26.11 26.41 1.74
N ARG A 269 -27.00 27.42 1.70
CA ARG A 269 -28.06 27.62 2.74
C ARG A 269 -29.05 26.47 2.78
N ALA A 270 -29.42 25.92 1.63
CA ALA A 270 -30.35 24.81 1.54
C ALA A 270 -29.73 23.54 2.16
N LEU A 271 -28.43 23.24 1.92
CA LEU A 271 -27.75 22.12 2.53
C LEU A 271 -27.61 22.30 4.05
N THR A 272 -27.21 23.49 4.52
CA THR A 272 -27.13 23.79 5.96
C THR A 272 -28.49 23.58 6.65
N ALA A 273 -29.61 23.95 6.01
CA ALA A 273 -30.94 23.73 6.56
C ALA A 273 -31.33 22.23 6.61
N LEU A 274 -30.81 21.40 5.70
CA LEU A 274 -31.08 19.96 5.66
C LEU A 274 -30.14 19.13 6.53
N GLU A 275 -28.98 19.62 6.87
CA GLU A 275 -27.93 18.89 7.61
C GLU A 275 -28.43 18.30 8.96
N PRO A 276 -29.19 19.04 9.81
CA PRO A 276 -29.72 18.49 11.06
C PRO A 276 -30.64 17.29 10.87
N HIS A 277 -31.28 17.18 9.70
CA HIS A 277 -32.17 16.09 9.35
C HIS A 277 -31.43 14.87 8.78
N MET A 278 -30.20 15.05 8.31
CA MET A 278 -29.36 13.98 7.74
C MET A 278 -28.62 13.19 8.80
N THR A 279 -28.28 13.80 9.93
CA THR A 279 -27.43 13.24 10.99
C THR A 279 -26.00 12.91 10.54
N VAL A 280 -25.60 13.38 9.38
CA VAL A 280 -24.26 13.22 8.82
C VAL A 280 -23.79 14.59 8.26
N PRO A 281 -22.52 14.99 8.49
CA PRO A 281 -21.98 16.24 7.97
C PRO A 281 -21.78 16.19 6.46
N PHE A 282 -21.86 17.35 5.81
CA PHE A 282 -21.49 17.53 4.42
C PHE A 282 -20.02 17.89 4.30
N LEU A 283 -19.29 17.16 3.48
CA LEU A 283 -17.92 17.52 3.09
C LEU A 283 -17.86 17.76 1.58
N PHE A 284 -17.30 18.88 1.21
CA PHE A 284 -17.15 19.27 -0.20
C PHE A 284 -15.73 18.99 -0.71
N ASP A 285 -15.65 18.52 -1.94
CA ASP A 285 -14.40 18.50 -2.69
C ASP A 285 -14.03 19.95 -3.13
N GLN A 286 -13.46 20.70 -2.21
CA GLN A 286 -13.13 22.11 -2.44
C GLN A 286 -12.24 22.32 -3.67
N ARG A 287 -11.33 21.37 -3.94
CA ARG A 287 -10.45 21.45 -5.10
C ARG A 287 -11.23 21.36 -6.41
N VAL A 288 -12.13 20.38 -6.53
CA VAL A 288 -12.96 20.20 -7.72
C VAL A 288 -13.90 21.39 -7.89
N LEU A 289 -14.51 21.86 -6.81
CA LEU A 289 -15.37 23.05 -6.83
C LEU A 289 -14.61 24.28 -7.31
N ALA A 290 -13.43 24.55 -6.78
CA ALA A 290 -12.59 25.68 -7.17
C ALA A 290 -12.14 25.57 -8.63
N ALA A 291 -11.66 24.41 -9.08
CA ALA A 291 -11.22 24.18 -10.45
C ALA A 291 -12.36 24.38 -11.47
N ARG A 292 -13.60 24.11 -11.08
CA ARG A 292 -14.80 24.25 -11.90
C ARG A 292 -15.54 25.58 -11.69
N LYS A 293 -15.03 26.44 -10.80
CA LYS A 293 -15.65 27.70 -10.43
C LYS A 293 -17.10 27.53 -9.94
N ILE A 294 -17.35 26.47 -9.19
CA ILE A 294 -18.65 26.18 -8.58
C ILE A 294 -18.64 26.76 -7.17
N TYR A 295 -19.51 27.73 -6.92
CA TYR A 295 -19.63 28.41 -5.64
C TYR A 295 -21.03 28.16 -5.06
N PRO A 296 -21.22 27.20 -4.14
CA PRO A 296 -22.52 26.82 -3.59
C PRO A 296 -23.29 27.99 -2.97
N ALA A 297 -22.57 28.99 -2.48
CA ALA A 297 -23.17 30.22 -1.90
C ALA A 297 -23.86 31.15 -2.93
N THR A 298 -23.57 30.96 -4.22
CA THR A 298 -24.13 31.80 -5.30
C THR A 298 -25.17 31.08 -6.17
N ILE A 299 -25.32 29.78 -6.02
CA ILE A 299 -26.24 28.97 -6.82
C ILE A 299 -27.61 28.98 -6.16
N ASN A 300 -28.59 29.58 -6.76
CA ASN A 300 -29.98 29.51 -6.31
C ASN A 300 -30.57 28.17 -6.65
N VAL A 301 -31.24 27.54 -5.66
CA VAL A 301 -31.89 26.25 -5.81
C VAL A 301 -33.37 26.34 -5.46
N LYS A 302 -34.17 25.50 -6.12
CA LYS A 302 -35.61 25.41 -5.89
C LYS A 302 -36.03 23.96 -5.76
N LEU A 303 -36.83 23.68 -4.74
CA LEU A 303 -37.51 22.40 -4.57
C LEU A 303 -38.98 22.67 -4.21
N PRO A 304 -39.93 22.36 -5.11
CA PRO A 304 -41.36 22.54 -4.81
C PRO A 304 -41.76 21.77 -3.57
N LYS A 305 -42.75 22.31 -2.85
CA LYS A 305 -43.32 21.66 -1.68
C LYS A 305 -43.79 20.24 -2.02
N GLY A 306 -43.28 19.28 -1.26
CA GLY A 306 -43.64 17.88 -1.49
C GLY A 306 -43.12 16.95 -0.41
N LYS A 307 -43.78 15.79 -0.30
CA LYS A 307 -43.33 14.70 0.58
C LYS A 307 -42.25 13.90 -0.12
N ILE A 308 -41.02 13.96 0.35
CA ILE A 308 -39.85 13.40 -0.30
C ILE A 308 -38.86 12.84 0.77
N TYR A 309 -38.04 11.86 0.41
CA TYR A 309 -36.89 11.46 1.23
C TYR A 309 -35.86 12.57 1.29
N ILE A 310 -35.27 12.78 2.47
CA ILE A 310 -34.25 13.81 2.68
C ILE A 310 -33.08 13.61 1.69
N ARG A 311 -32.57 12.38 1.55
CA ARG A 311 -31.54 12.05 0.56
C ARG A 311 -31.93 12.53 -0.86
N ARG A 312 -33.15 12.26 -1.28
CA ARG A 312 -33.63 12.63 -2.63
C ARG A 312 -33.75 14.15 -2.79
N ALA A 313 -34.11 14.85 -1.71
CA ALA A 313 -34.12 16.32 -1.71
C ALA A 313 -32.70 16.85 -1.89
N VAL A 314 -31.70 16.33 -1.15
CA VAL A 314 -30.30 16.67 -1.28
C VAL A 314 -29.80 16.42 -2.72
N GLU A 315 -30.04 15.22 -3.27
CA GLU A 315 -29.65 14.89 -4.65
C GLU A 315 -30.23 15.88 -5.69
N LYS A 316 -31.52 16.26 -5.53
CA LYS A 316 -32.18 17.21 -6.42
C LYS A 316 -31.61 18.63 -6.34
N ILE A 317 -31.24 19.11 -5.15
CA ILE A 317 -30.63 20.44 -5.03
C ILE A 317 -29.17 20.44 -5.48
N LEU A 318 -28.43 19.38 -5.20
CA LEU A 318 -27.05 19.22 -5.69
C LEU A 318 -26.98 19.20 -7.21
N SER A 319 -27.92 18.48 -7.86
CA SER A 319 -27.96 18.40 -9.32
C SER A 319 -28.16 19.76 -10.01
N GLN A 320 -28.85 20.74 -9.37
CA GLN A 320 -28.99 22.10 -9.89
C GLN A 320 -27.65 22.86 -9.89
N GLY A 321 -26.74 22.49 -8.97
CA GLY A 321 -25.36 22.97 -8.95
C GLY A 321 -24.38 22.14 -9.77
N ARG A 322 -24.86 21.14 -10.55
CA ARG A 322 -24.02 20.15 -11.25
C ARG A 322 -23.12 19.35 -10.31
N LEU A 323 -23.60 19.15 -9.09
CA LEU A 323 -22.92 18.38 -8.06
C LEU A 323 -23.64 17.04 -7.85
N SER A 324 -22.89 16.09 -7.36
CA SER A 324 -23.38 14.81 -6.85
C SER A 324 -22.80 14.57 -5.47
N GLY A 325 -23.41 13.68 -4.73
CA GLY A 325 -22.91 13.32 -3.41
C GLY A 325 -23.13 11.83 -3.13
N GLU A 326 -22.27 11.29 -2.30
CA GLU A 326 -22.34 9.91 -1.85
C GLU A 326 -22.05 9.80 -0.35
N LEU A 327 -22.63 8.79 0.26
CA LEU A 327 -22.38 8.47 1.66
C LEU A 327 -21.04 7.75 1.77
N ARG A 328 -20.18 8.22 2.66
CA ARG A 328 -18.88 7.61 2.97
C ARG A 328 -18.71 7.43 4.49
N VAL A 329 -17.77 6.57 4.85
CA VAL A 329 -17.30 6.37 6.22
C VAL A 329 -15.81 6.69 6.29
N ASP A 330 -15.39 7.20 7.43
CA ASP A 330 -13.96 7.35 7.74
C ASP A 330 -13.38 6.05 8.36
N GLU A 331 -12.12 6.03 8.73
CA GLU A 331 -11.44 4.85 9.32
C GLU A 331 -11.94 4.51 10.74
N ALA A 332 -12.80 5.34 11.31
CA ALA A 332 -13.46 5.11 12.61
C ALA A 332 -14.98 4.87 12.45
N ASP A 333 -15.41 4.45 11.24
CA ASP A 333 -16.81 4.19 10.88
C ASP A 333 -17.75 5.41 11.06
N ARG A 334 -17.22 6.64 11.06
CA ARG A 334 -18.04 7.84 11.13
C ARG A 334 -18.51 8.21 9.74
N LEU A 335 -19.82 8.41 9.64
CA LEU A 335 -20.49 8.76 8.40
C LEU A 335 -20.31 10.23 8.05
N PHE A 336 -20.13 10.50 6.76
CA PHE A 336 -20.22 11.82 6.16
C PHE A 336 -20.75 11.73 4.72
N TYR A 337 -21.29 12.84 4.23
CA TYR A 337 -21.79 12.92 2.86
C TYR A 337 -20.80 13.70 2.00
N TRP A 338 -20.09 12.98 1.14
CA TRP A 338 -19.07 13.54 0.25
C TRP A 338 -19.70 14.15 -0.98
N ILE A 339 -19.45 15.43 -1.24
CA ILE A 339 -20.02 16.20 -2.34
C ILE A 339 -18.92 16.58 -3.32
N THR A 340 -19.05 16.16 -4.57
CA THR A 340 -18.13 16.47 -5.67
C THR A 340 -18.91 16.78 -6.95
N GLN A 341 -18.22 16.99 -8.07
CA GLN A 341 -18.86 17.25 -9.35
C GLN A 341 -19.52 15.97 -9.89
N PHE A 342 -20.65 16.13 -10.56
CA PHE A 342 -21.30 15.04 -11.28
C PHE A 342 -20.40 14.52 -12.41
N GLY A 343 -20.13 13.22 -12.43
CA GLY A 343 -19.28 12.56 -13.44
C GLY A 343 -17.78 12.67 -13.18
N ASP A 344 -17.35 13.13 -11.99
CA ASP A 344 -15.96 12.98 -11.56
C ASP A 344 -15.75 11.50 -11.17
N ASP A 345 -15.02 10.79 -12.04
CA ASP A 345 -14.58 9.40 -11.78
C ASP A 345 -13.47 9.40 -10.73
N SER A 346 -13.79 9.82 -9.51
CA SER A 346 -12.97 9.43 -8.35
C SER A 346 -12.88 7.91 -8.37
N PRO A 347 -11.70 7.32 -8.20
CA PRO A 347 -11.53 5.88 -8.31
C PRO A 347 -12.54 5.22 -7.38
N ARG A 348 -13.57 4.63 -7.98
CA ARG A 348 -14.51 3.78 -7.26
C ARG A 348 -13.65 2.73 -6.58
N ALA A 349 -13.73 2.65 -5.26
CA ALA A 349 -13.07 1.58 -4.54
C ALA A 349 -13.48 0.28 -5.22
N MET A 350 -12.57 -0.31 -6.02
CA MET A 350 -12.79 -1.64 -6.56
C MET A 350 -13.04 -2.56 -5.37
N LYS A 351 -14.15 -3.31 -5.47
CA LYS A 351 -14.52 -4.34 -4.51
C LYS A 351 -13.43 -5.37 -4.37
#